data_18491cb584ab9c12d7540dfef8d0e409
#
_entry.id   18491cb584ab9c12d7540dfef8d0e409
#
_cell.length_a   1.000
_cell.length_b   1.000
_cell.length_c   1.000
_cell.angle_alpha   90.00
_cell.angle_beta   90.00
_cell.angle_gamma   90.00
#
_symmetry.space_group_name_H-M   'P 1'
#
loop_
_entity.id
_entity.type
_entity.pdbx_description
1 polymer ?
#
loop_
_entity_poly.entity_id
_entity_poly.type
_entity_poly.pdbx_seq_one_letter_code
_entity_poly.pdbx_strand_id
1 'polypeptide(L)'
;MARYKRVLIKLSGGALAGNTEFGFEPARLDHIANEIMSVVNLGVQVSLVIGGGNIFRGNMSESWGIERAEADNIGTLATVINSLMLRGVLKAKTS
;
A
#
# COMPACT_ATOMS: atom_id res chain seq x y z
N MET A 1 15.82 19.07 -12.40
CA MET A 1 14.46 19.56 -12.23
C MET A 1 13.45 18.47 -12.61
N ALA A 2 12.45 18.27 -11.79
CA ALA A 2 11.43 17.27 -12.08
C ALA A 2 10.58 17.68 -13.27
N ARG A 3 10.29 16.73 -14.15
CA ARG A 3 9.46 16.94 -15.33
C ARG A 3 7.98 17.15 -14.98
N TYR A 4 7.51 16.48 -13.91
CA TYR A 4 6.13 16.54 -13.48
C TYR A 4 6.03 17.18 -12.10
N LYS A 5 4.95 17.93 -11.85
CA LYS A 5 4.67 18.53 -10.55
C LYS A 5 3.89 17.60 -9.63
N ARG A 6 3.14 16.69 -10.23
CA ARG A 6 2.28 15.73 -9.52
C ARG A 6 2.35 14.38 -10.20
N VAL A 7 2.40 13.32 -9.41
CA VAL A 7 2.35 11.96 -9.92
C VAL A 7 1.40 11.13 -9.07
N LEU A 8 0.77 10.16 -9.71
CA LEU A 8 -0.06 9.16 -9.04
C LEU A 8 0.64 7.83 -9.17
N ILE A 9 0.92 7.19 -8.04
CA ILE A 9 1.58 5.89 -8.00
C ILE A 9 0.57 4.85 -7.53
N LYS A 10 0.44 3.76 -8.26
CA LYS A 10 -0.41 2.64 -7.88
C LYS A 10 0.47 1.50 -7.38
N LEU A 11 0.15 1.01 -6.18
CA LEU A 11 0.87 -0.10 -5.56
C LEU A 11 -0.09 -1.25 -5.30
N SER A 12 0.31 -2.46 -5.65
CA SER A 12 -0.44 -3.65 -5.26
C SER A 12 -0.15 -3.96 -3.79
N GLY A 13 -1.11 -4.61 -3.12
CA GLY A 13 -0.87 -5.08 -1.76
C GLY A 13 0.28 -6.08 -1.70
N GLY A 14 0.46 -6.87 -2.77
CA GLY A 14 1.57 -7.81 -2.86
C GLY A 14 2.94 -7.15 -2.80
N ALA A 15 3.06 -5.92 -3.27
CA ALA A 15 4.33 -5.18 -3.18
C ALA A 15 4.73 -4.93 -1.72
N LEU A 16 3.76 -4.76 -0.81
CA LEU A 16 4.03 -4.56 0.61
C LEU A 16 4.36 -5.86 1.32
N ALA A 17 3.81 -6.97 0.84
CA ALA A 17 4.08 -8.29 1.42
C ALA A 17 5.46 -8.83 1.01
N GLY A 18 5.96 -8.45 -0.16
CA GLY A 18 7.23 -8.94 -0.67
C GLY A 18 7.19 -10.44 -0.85
N ASN A 19 8.06 -11.16 -0.16
CA ASN A 19 8.13 -12.62 -0.21
C ASN A 19 7.20 -13.30 0.79
N THR A 20 6.52 -12.55 1.64
CA THR A 20 5.55 -13.13 2.57
C THR A 20 4.20 -13.30 1.86
N GLU A 21 3.41 -14.27 2.31
CA GLU A 21 2.08 -14.51 1.74
C GLU A 21 1.08 -13.47 2.22
N PHE A 22 1.21 -13.06 3.47
CA PHE A 22 0.31 -12.12 4.11
C PHE A 22 1.07 -11.04 4.84
N GLY A 23 0.42 -9.89 5.00
CA GLY A 23 0.92 -8.82 5.83
C GLY A 23 2.02 -8.01 5.15
N PHE A 24 3.06 -7.71 5.90
CA PHE A 24 4.08 -6.76 5.50
C PHE A 24 5.48 -7.34 5.68
N GLU A 25 6.33 -7.09 4.70
CA GLU A 25 7.76 -7.35 4.83
C GLU A 25 8.44 -6.01 5.12
N PRO A 26 9.08 -5.84 6.29
CA PRO A 26 9.67 -4.55 6.67
C PRO A 26 10.65 -3.97 5.64
N ALA A 27 11.48 -4.83 5.04
CA ALA A 27 12.42 -4.38 4.03
C ALA A 27 11.72 -3.80 2.80
N ARG A 28 10.56 -4.35 2.42
CA ARG A 28 9.78 -3.84 1.29
C ARG A 28 9.13 -2.52 1.61
N LEU A 29 8.57 -2.38 2.82
CA LEU A 29 8.00 -1.11 3.27
C LEU A 29 9.05 -0.01 3.28
N ASP A 30 10.22 -0.32 3.80
CA ASP A 30 11.32 0.62 3.86
C ASP A 30 11.77 1.04 2.47
N HIS A 31 11.94 0.06 1.56
CA HIS A 31 12.32 0.33 0.19
C HIS A 31 11.31 1.23 -0.53
N ILE A 32 10.04 0.91 -0.43
CA ILE A 32 8.96 1.68 -1.06
C ILE A 32 8.92 3.10 -0.50
N ALA A 33 9.04 3.24 0.82
CA ALA A 33 9.03 4.54 1.46
C ALA A 33 10.23 5.41 0.99
N ASN A 34 11.40 4.81 0.88
CA ASN A 34 12.60 5.52 0.40
C ASN A 34 12.43 5.98 -1.05
N GLU A 35 11.84 5.14 -1.90
CA GLU A 35 11.56 5.50 -3.29
C GLU A 35 10.59 6.67 -3.38
N ILE A 36 9.53 6.65 -2.57
CA ILE A 36 8.55 7.75 -2.52
C ILE A 36 9.21 9.03 -2.05
N MET A 37 10.01 8.94 -1.00
CA MET A 37 10.70 10.12 -0.45
C MET A 37 11.67 10.72 -1.46
N SER A 38 12.34 9.90 -2.27
CA SER A 38 13.25 10.42 -3.29
C SER A 38 12.50 11.27 -4.33
N VAL A 39 11.28 10.88 -4.67
CA VAL A 39 10.43 11.65 -5.60
C VAL A 39 9.94 12.93 -4.94
N VAL A 40 9.46 12.83 -3.69
CA VAL A 40 8.98 14.00 -2.94
C VAL A 40 10.12 15.04 -2.78
N ASN A 41 11.32 14.59 -2.54
CA ASN A 41 12.48 15.48 -2.37
C ASN A 41 12.85 16.23 -3.64
N LEU A 42 12.34 15.79 -4.79
CA LEU A 42 12.48 16.53 -6.05
C LEU A 42 11.45 17.64 -6.20
N GLY A 43 10.59 17.84 -5.20
CA GLY A 43 9.55 18.85 -5.23
C GLY A 43 8.27 18.39 -5.90
N VAL A 44 8.10 17.08 -6.09
CA VAL A 44 6.93 16.49 -6.76
C VAL A 44 5.90 16.10 -5.71
N GLN A 45 4.63 16.45 -5.94
CA GLN A 45 3.52 15.95 -5.13
C GLN A 45 3.21 14.52 -5.55
N VAL A 46 3.12 13.65 -4.58
CA VAL A 46 2.84 12.23 -4.82
C VAL A 46 1.53 11.83 -4.19
N SER A 47 0.66 11.22 -4.98
CA SER A 47 -0.56 10.57 -4.51
C SER A 47 -0.40 9.07 -4.70
N LEU A 48 -0.93 8.30 -3.76
CA LEU A 48 -0.78 6.85 -3.76
C LEU A 48 -2.15 6.18 -3.79
N VAL A 49 -2.25 5.14 -4.60
CA VAL A 49 -3.39 4.22 -4.59
C VAL A 49 -2.82 2.84 -4.26
N ILE A 50 -3.31 2.24 -3.20
CA ILE A 50 -2.75 1.00 -2.66
C ILE A 50 -3.83 -0.08 -2.58
N GLY A 51 -3.55 -1.24 -3.16
CA GLY A 51 -4.43 -2.40 -3.04
C GLY A 51 -4.31 -3.07 -1.68
N GLY A 52 -5.17 -4.04 -1.41
CA GLY A 52 -5.26 -4.74 -0.12
C GLY A 52 -4.93 -6.24 -0.18
N GLY A 53 -4.38 -6.72 -1.28
CA GLY A 53 -4.18 -8.16 -1.50
C GLY A 53 -3.23 -8.87 -0.54
N ASN A 54 -2.43 -8.12 0.21
CA ASN A 54 -1.54 -8.69 1.24
C ASN A 54 -2.29 -9.01 2.54
N ILE A 55 -3.51 -8.50 2.70
CA ILE A 55 -4.32 -8.69 3.90
C ILE A 55 -5.53 -9.56 3.57
N PHE A 56 -6.22 -9.28 2.47
CA PHE A 56 -7.42 -10.00 2.10
C PHE A 56 -7.55 -10.11 0.58
N ARG A 57 -7.88 -11.32 0.10
CA ARG A 57 -8.11 -11.60 -1.32
C ARG A 57 -9.50 -12.22 -1.50
N GLY A 58 -10.10 -11.99 -2.67
CA GLY A 58 -11.43 -12.46 -2.97
C GLY A 58 -11.63 -13.97 -2.81
N ASN A 59 -10.61 -14.78 -3.10
CA ASN A 59 -10.69 -16.23 -2.95
C ASN A 59 -10.86 -16.68 -1.50
N MET A 60 -10.47 -15.84 -0.54
CA MET A 60 -10.71 -16.15 0.89
C MET A 60 -12.18 -16.11 1.23
N SER A 61 -12.95 -15.22 0.58
CA SER A 61 -14.38 -15.10 0.84
C SER A 61 -15.12 -16.39 0.42
N GLU A 62 -14.70 -16.98 -0.68
CA GLU A 62 -15.30 -18.24 -1.15
C GLU A 62 -14.99 -19.38 -0.19
N SER A 63 -13.73 -19.49 0.26
CA SER A 63 -13.29 -20.55 1.17
C SER A 63 -14.00 -20.49 2.51
N TRP A 64 -14.35 -19.31 2.98
CA TRP A 64 -14.91 -19.09 4.32
C TRP A 64 -16.40 -18.78 4.32
N GLY A 65 -17.04 -18.80 3.15
CA GLY A 65 -18.46 -18.52 3.02
C GLY A 65 -18.86 -17.07 3.31
N ILE A 66 -17.95 -16.14 3.12
CA ILE A 66 -18.21 -14.72 3.34
C ILE A 66 -18.98 -14.17 2.14
N GLU A 67 -20.07 -13.46 2.40
CA GLU A 67 -20.86 -12.82 1.35
C GLU A 67 -20.02 -11.75 0.63
N ARG A 68 -20.32 -11.57 -0.67
CA ARG A 68 -19.56 -10.66 -1.50
C ARG A 68 -19.55 -9.23 -0.96
N ALA A 69 -20.69 -8.74 -0.46
CA ALA A 69 -20.79 -7.39 0.08
C ALA A 69 -19.86 -7.22 1.30
N GLU A 70 -19.82 -8.24 2.17
CA GLU A 70 -18.90 -8.24 3.32
C GLU A 70 -17.45 -8.31 2.86
N ALA A 71 -17.16 -9.17 1.87
CA ALA A 71 -15.83 -9.31 1.31
C ALA A 71 -15.33 -7.98 0.72
N ASP A 72 -16.21 -7.23 0.04
CA ASP A 72 -15.87 -5.94 -0.53
C ASP A 72 -15.54 -4.92 0.58
N ASN A 73 -16.28 -4.96 1.69
CA ASN A 73 -15.99 -4.10 2.84
C ASN A 73 -14.64 -4.43 3.47
N ILE A 74 -14.34 -5.71 3.63
CA ILE A 74 -13.05 -6.17 4.17
C ILE A 74 -11.92 -5.73 3.26
N GLY A 75 -12.09 -5.91 1.95
CA GLY A 75 -11.09 -5.48 0.97
C GLY A 75 -10.84 -3.99 1.00
N THR A 76 -11.89 -3.19 1.16
CA THR A 76 -11.77 -1.74 1.29
C THR A 76 -11.00 -1.35 2.55
N LEU A 77 -11.32 -1.98 3.69
CA LEU A 77 -10.60 -1.74 4.94
C LEU A 77 -9.13 -2.17 4.84
N ALA A 78 -8.86 -3.24 4.10
CA ALA A 78 -7.48 -3.68 3.87
C ALA A 78 -6.65 -2.60 3.17
N THR A 79 -7.23 -1.90 2.19
CA THR A 79 -6.54 -0.79 1.52
C THR A 79 -6.28 0.36 2.47
N VAL A 80 -7.20 0.64 3.39
CA VAL A 80 -7.04 1.67 4.41
C VAL A 80 -5.90 1.31 5.36
N ILE A 81 -5.85 0.05 5.80
CA ILE A 81 -4.75 -0.42 6.67
C ILE A 81 -3.41 -0.20 5.98
N ASN A 82 -3.28 -0.60 4.72
CA ASN A 82 -2.05 -0.43 3.96
C ASN A 82 -1.66 1.04 3.82
N SER A 83 -2.63 1.89 3.57
CA SER A 83 -2.40 3.33 3.45
C SER A 83 -1.87 3.91 4.76
N LEU A 84 -2.46 3.51 5.89
CA LEU A 84 -2.03 3.95 7.22
C LEU A 84 -0.64 3.43 7.58
N MET A 85 -0.35 2.18 7.22
CA MET A 85 0.98 1.60 7.45
C MET A 85 2.06 2.39 6.70
N LEU A 86 1.82 2.64 5.43
CA LEU A 86 2.79 3.38 4.61
C LEU A 86 2.92 4.83 5.09
N ARG A 87 1.80 5.45 5.46
CA ARG A 87 1.82 6.80 6.04
C ARG A 87 2.67 6.85 7.30
N GLY A 88 2.53 5.85 8.16
CA GLY A 88 3.31 5.78 9.40
C GLY A 88 4.81 5.66 9.12
N VAL A 89 5.19 4.81 8.18
CA VAL A 89 6.59 4.63 7.80
C VAL A 89 7.17 5.92 7.20
N LEU A 90 6.41 6.58 6.33
CA LEU A 90 6.82 7.84 5.73
C LEU A 90 7.02 8.94 6.77
N LYS A 91 6.09 9.04 7.73
CA LYS A 91 6.20 10.02 8.82
C LYS A 91 7.45 9.78 9.67
N ALA A 92 7.76 8.53 9.94
CA ALA A 92 8.95 8.19 10.72
C ALA A 92 10.23 8.63 10.01
N LYS A 93 10.23 8.63 8.68
CA LYS A 93 11.40 9.05 7.89
C LYS A 93 11.53 10.54 7.73
N THR A 94 10.45 11.30 7.94
CA THR A 94 10.45 12.75 7.74
C THR A 94 10.57 13.55 9.03
N SER A 95 10.47 12.90 10.18
CA SER A 95 10.53 13.59 11.48
C SER A 95 11.95 13.72 12.01
#